data_d89c94dd406679a98fe7fdbeab6a93f7
#
_entry.id   d89c94dd406679a98fe7fdbeab6a93f7
#
_cell.length_a   1.000
_cell.length_b   1.000
_cell.length_c   1.000
_cell.angle_alpha   90.00
_cell.angle_beta   90.00
_cell.angle_gamma   90.00
#
_symmetry.space_group_name_H-M   'P 1'
#
loop_
_entity.id
_entity.type
_entity.pdbx_description
1 polymer ?
#
loop_
_entity_poly.entity_id
_entity_poly.type
_entity_poly.pdbx_seq_one_letter_code
_entity_poly.pdbx_strand_id
1 'polypeptide(L)'
;STNGAQASNHIGAQAFANSADFKYTDLPQGNTNDELVSLLGGEADWCVVKAADIAGRTDVKVLAVFSEERLAEYPDVPTLGEKGYYDKWLGSSRCIVAPAGVSEEVIKFYEEAFKQTMEDADYLAAASEFATDYKDAATTAALIEEQQAFTESLSTGFWYE
;
A
#
# COMPACT_ATOMS: atom_id res chain seq x y z
N SER A 1 5.30 14.59 -2.67
CA SER A 1 3.83 14.77 -2.84
C SER A 1 3.08 13.50 -2.49
N THR A 2 1.79 13.60 -2.32
CA THR A 2 0.88 12.51 -1.95
C THR A 2 -0.41 12.57 -2.77
N ASN A 3 -1.13 11.46 -2.92
CA ASN A 3 -2.38 11.40 -3.68
C ASN A 3 -3.63 11.80 -2.87
N GLY A 4 -3.46 12.64 -1.88
CA GLY A 4 -4.51 13.22 -1.05
C GLY A 4 -4.39 12.82 0.42
N ALA A 5 -5.00 13.63 1.27
CA ALA A 5 -5.00 13.40 2.71
C ALA A 5 -5.63 12.04 3.07
N GLN A 6 -5.01 11.32 4.00
CA GLN A 6 -5.45 10.00 4.48
C GLN A 6 -5.38 8.85 3.43
N ALA A 7 -4.92 9.12 2.22
CA ALA A 7 -4.63 8.06 1.27
C ALA A 7 -3.40 7.23 1.72
N SER A 8 -3.26 6.01 1.21
CA SER A 8 -2.14 5.12 1.57
C SER A 8 -0.78 5.75 1.31
N ASN A 9 -0.63 6.54 0.25
CA ASN A 9 0.60 7.25 -0.08
C ASN A 9 0.93 8.31 1.00
N HIS A 10 -0.07 9.05 1.48
CA HIS A 10 0.09 10.02 2.56
C HIS A 10 0.45 9.35 3.88
N ILE A 11 -0.22 8.24 4.23
CA ILE A 11 0.10 7.44 5.41
C ILE A 11 1.54 6.92 5.32
N GLY A 12 1.97 6.45 4.15
CA GLY A 12 3.35 6.00 3.90
C GLY A 12 4.38 7.12 4.06
N ALA A 13 4.10 8.29 3.49
CA ALA A 13 4.98 9.45 3.63
C ALA A 13 5.16 9.83 5.11
N GLN A 14 4.08 9.80 5.89
CA GLN A 14 4.13 10.10 7.31
C GLN A 14 4.84 9.02 8.14
N ALA A 15 4.56 7.75 7.86
CA ALA A 15 5.25 6.65 8.53
C ALA A 15 6.77 6.76 8.35
N PHE A 16 7.21 7.07 7.13
CA PHE A 16 8.63 7.31 6.84
C PHE A 16 9.15 8.54 7.57
N ALA A 17 8.48 9.69 7.48
CA ALA A 17 8.91 10.91 8.12
C ALA A 17 9.03 10.75 9.65
N ASN A 18 8.07 10.09 10.29
CA ASN A 18 8.11 9.81 11.72
C ASN A 18 9.26 8.86 12.09
N SER A 19 9.48 7.81 11.31
CA SER A 19 10.55 6.83 11.59
C SER A 19 11.96 7.39 11.37
N ALA A 20 12.09 8.36 10.47
CA ALA A 20 13.37 9.02 10.13
C ALA A 20 13.56 10.38 10.81
N ASP A 21 12.61 10.77 11.69
CA ASP A 21 12.62 12.02 12.47
C ASP A 21 12.87 13.28 11.61
N PHE A 22 12.11 13.41 10.51
CA PHE A 22 12.17 14.63 9.70
C PHE A 22 10.76 15.20 9.42
N LYS A 23 10.73 16.47 9.10
CA LYS A 23 9.49 17.17 8.69
C LYS A 23 9.51 17.41 7.19
N TYR A 24 8.36 17.34 6.57
CA TYR A 24 8.17 17.66 5.16
C TYR A 24 6.91 18.52 4.97
N THR A 25 6.85 19.22 3.87
CA THR A 25 5.63 19.91 3.43
C THR A 25 4.91 18.99 2.45
N ASP A 26 3.69 18.59 2.80
CA ASP A 26 2.89 17.79 1.89
C ASP A 26 2.36 18.63 0.72
N LEU A 27 2.41 18.05 -0.48
CA LEU A 27 1.84 18.58 -1.69
C LEU A 27 0.75 17.59 -2.16
N PRO A 28 -0.51 17.74 -1.68
CA PRO A 28 -1.57 16.82 -2.00
C PRO A 28 -2.02 16.98 -3.46
N GLN A 29 -2.08 15.86 -4.17
CA GLN A 29 -2.53 15.77 -5.55
C GLN A 29 -3.87 15.03 -5.62
N GLY A 30 -4.54 15.07 -6.77
CA GLY A 30 -5.82 14.37 -6.96
C GLY A 30 -5.67 12.86 -7.21
N ASN A 31 -4.51 12.43 -7.68
CA ASN A 31 -4.21 11.05 -8.02
C ASN A 31 -2.69 10.83 -8.18
N THR A 32 -2.26 9.58 -8.34
CA THR A 32 -0.85 9.21 -8.46
C THR A 32 -0.18 9.76 -9.73
N ASN A 33 -0.91 9.93 -10.84
CA ASN A 33 -0.31 10.51 -12.05
C ASN A 33 0.09 11.96 -11.81
N ASP A 34 -0.74 12.74 -11.13
CA ASP A 34 -0.42 14.13 -10.77
C ASP A 34 0.74 14.21 -9.78
N GLU A 35 0.86 13.25 -8.83
CA GLU A 35 2.05 13.11 -7.98
C GLU A 35 3.33 12.94 -8.79
N LEU A 36 3.30 12.03 -9.78
CA LEU A 36 4.45 11.76 -10.63
C LEU A 36 4.78 12.96 -11.54
N VAL A 37 3.77 13.68 -12.03
CA VAL A 37 3.98 14.93 -12.77
C VAL A 37 4.66 15.98 -11.91
N SER A 38 4.21 16.18 -10.67
CA SER A 38 4.85 17.13 -9.74
C SER A 38 6.28 16.73 -9.39
N LEU A 39 6.55 15.43 -9.23
CA LEU A 39 7.91 14.92 -9.00
C LEU A 39 8.82 15.20 -10.22
N LEU A 40 8.39 14.83 -11.41
CA LEU A 40 9.16 15.00 -12.64
C LEU A 40 9.30 16.47 -13.05
N GLY A 41 8.33 17.31 -12.70
CA GLY A 41 8.35 18.75 -12.87
C GLY A 41 9.24 19.49 -11.87
N GLY A 42 9.74 18.82 -10.84
CA GLY A 42 10.57 19.42 -9.80
C GLY A 42 9.79 20.24 -8.77
N GLU A 43 8.46 20.09 -8.70
CA GLU A 43 7.63 20.71 -7.67
C GLU A 43 7.69 19.92 -6.34
N ALA A 44 7.98 18.62 -6.42
CA ALA A 44 8.19 17.74 -5.27
C ALA A 44 9.57 17.07 -5.36
N ASP A 45 10.25 16.94 -4.22
CA ASP A 45 11.56 16.29 -4.13
C ASP A 45 11.44 14.76 -4.11
N TRP A 46 10.33 14.24 -3.61
CA TRP A 46 10.02 12.80 -3.50
C TRP A 46 8.51 12.56 -3.39
N CYS A 47 8.10 11.34 -3.63
CA CYS A 47 6.73 10.88 -3.42
C CYS A 47 6.68 9.44 -2.93
N VAL A 48 5.53 9.04 -2.40
CA VAL A 48 5.21 7.65 -2.08
C VAL A 48 4.12 7.18 -3.03
N VAL A 49 4.43 6.17 -3.83
CA VAL A 49 3.52 5.63 -4.85
C VAL A 49 3.46 4.11 -4.74
N LYS A 50 2.45 3.50 -5.30
CA LYS A 50 2.38 2.05 -5.38
C LYS A 50 3.37 1.53 -6.42
N ALA A 51 3.99 0.39 -6.14
CA ALA A 51 4.91 -0.25 -7.09
C ALA A 51 4.28 -0.47 -8.48
N ALA A 52 2.99 -0.86 -8.53
CA ALA A 52 2.24 -1.02 -9.76
C ALA A 52 2.13 0.25 -10.60
N ASP A 53 2.07 1.43 -9.97
CA ASP A 53 1.89 2.71 -10.68
C ASP A 53 3.19 3.17 -11.39
N ILE A 54 4.33 2.57 -11.03
CA ILE A 54 5.65 2.87 -11.59
C ILE A 54 6.28 1.68 -12.32
N ALA A 55 5.55 0.58 -12.48
CA ALA A 55 6.03 -0.59 -13.19
C ALA A 55 6.46 -0.24 -14.63
N GLY A 56 7.68 -0.65 -15.01
CA GLY A 56 8.25 -0.36 -16.33
C GLY A 56 8.70 1.09 -16.56
N ARG A 57 8.57 1.99 -15.60
CA ARG A 57 9.06 3.38 -15.73
C ARG A 57 10.58 3.44 -15.51
N THR A 58 11.24 4.23 -16.34
CA THR A 58 12.70 4.47 -16.26
C THR A 58 13.04 5.92 -15.93
N ASP A 59 12.03 6.78 -15.86
CA ASP A 59 12.15 8.22 -15.58
C ASP A 59 12.05 8.56 -14.08
N VAL A 60 11.81 7.56 -13.24
CA VAL A 60 11.80 7.68 -11.78
C VAL A 60 12.80 6.69 -11.17
N LYS A 61 13.35 7.04 -10.01
CA LYS A 61 14.25 6.17 -9.24
C LYS A 61 13.54 5.71 -7.97
N VAL A 62 13.37 4.40 -7.83
CA VAL A 62 12.88 3.81 -6.58
C VAL A 62 14.01 3.81 -5.55
N LEU A 63 13.78 4.37 -4.39
CA LEU A 63 14.79 4.54 -3.34
C LEU A 63 14.69 3.48 -2.24
N ALA A 64 13.47 3.11 -1.87
CA ALA A 64 13.16 2.07 -0.90
C ALA A 64 11.71 1.60 -1.05
N VAL A 65 11.38 0.44 -0.48
CA VAL A 65 10.03 -0.12 -0.46
C VAL A 65 9.51 -0.32 0.98
N PHE A 66 8.19 -0.18 1.15
CA PHE A 66 7.48 -0.43 2.41
C PHE A 66 7.07 -1.91 2.48
N SER A 67 8.02 -2.79 2.69
CA SER A 67 7.78 -4.21 2.86
C SER A 67 8.83 -4.81 3.81
N GLU A 68 8.54 -5.97 4.36
CA GLU A 68 9.47 -6.70 5.23
C GLU A 68 10.64 -7.26 4.43
N GLU A 69 10.38 -7.65 3.17
CA GLU A 69 11.36 -8.16 2.22
C GLU A 69 11.38 -7.31 0.96
N ARG A 70 12.47 -7.38 0.19
CA ARG A 70 12.57 -6.71 -1.11
C ARG A 70 11.55 -7.28 -2.09
N LEU A 71 10.95 -6.41 -2.89
CA LEU A 71 10.02 -6.85 -3.93
C LEU A 71 10.77 -7.57 -5.06
N ALA A 72 10.18 -8.64 -5.58
CA ALA A 72 10.76 -9.42 -6.69
C ALA A 72 10.99 -8.57 -7.94
N GLU A 73 10.12 -7.58 -8.17
CA GLU A 73 10.19 -6.64 -9.29
C GLU A 73 11.31 -5.59 -9.12
N TYR A 74 11.76 -5.38 -7.88
CA TYR A 74 12.79 -4.41 -7.52
C TYR A 74 13.87 -5.02 -6.61
N PRO A 75 14.59 -6.08 -7.05
CA PRO A 75 15.49 -6.86 -6.20
C PRO A 75 16.68 -6.04 -5.66
N ASP A 76 17.06 -5.00 -6.36
CA ASP A 76 18.17 -4.12 -5.97
C ASP A 76 17.74 -2.95 -5.08
N VAL A 77 16.41 -2.77 -4.87
CA VAL A 77 15.87 -1.70 -4.03
C VAL A 77 15.72 -2.19 -2.60
N PRO A 78 16.36 -1.53 -1.62
CA PRO A 78 16.26 -1.95 -0.23
C PRO A 78 14.87 -1.67 0.35
N THR A 79 14.51 -2.39 1.41
CA THR A 79 13.37 -2.02 2.24
C THR A 79 13.71 -0.82 3.15
N LEU A 80 12.69 -0.12 3.65
CA LEU A 80 12.91 0.91 4.67
C LEU A 80 13.48 0.31 5.97
N GLY A 81 13.11 -0.93 6.31
CA GLY A 81 13.66 -1.68 7.45
C GLY A 81 15.16 -1.93 7.30
N GLU A 82 15.64 -2.33 6.10
CA GLU A 82 17.09 -2.47 5.82
C GLU A 82 17.86 -1.15 5.98
N LYS A 83 17.17 -0.01 5.85
CA LYS A 83 17.73 1.33 6.06
C LYS A 83 17.61 1.82 7.50
N GLY A 84 17.05 1.04 8.40
CA GLY A 84 16.90 1.38 9.82
C GLY A 84 15.72 2.31 10.11
N TYR A 85 14.73 2.36 9.21
CA TYR A 85 13.52 3.17 9.36
C TYR A 85 12.31 2.29 9.64
N TYR A 86 11.20 2.50 8.90
CA TYR A 86 9.97 1.73 9.04
C TYR A 86 10.15 0.28 8.52
N ASP A 87 9.93 -0.72 9.38
CA ASP A 87 10.26 -2.13 9.12
C ASP A 87 9.06 -3.03 8.86
N LYS A 88 7.85 -2.45 8.73
CA LYS A 88 6.62 -3.20 8.45
C LYS A 88 6.13 -3.00 7.03
N TRP A 89 5.27 -3.92 6.59
CA TRP A 89 4.54 -3.74 5.36
C TRP A 89 3.55 -2.58 5.47
N LEU A 90 3.48 -1.74 4.44
CA LEU A 90 2.48 -0.71 4.28
C LEU A 90 2.02 -0.65 2.84
N GLY A 91 0.77 -0.87 2.62
CA GLY A 91 0.20 -0.89 1.28
C GLY A 91 -1.32 -0.74 1.29
N SER A 92 -1.93 -0.94 0.13
CA SER A 92 -3.39 -0.94 -0.03
C SER A 92 -3.88 -2.36 -0.24
N SER A 93 -4.76 -2.82 0.62
CA SER A 93 -5.48 -4.08 0.46
C SER A 93 -6.83 -3.83 -0.23
N ARG A 94 -7.27 -4.78 -1.03
CA ARG A 94 -8.61 -4.82 -1.57
C ARG A 94 -9.35 -5.97 -0.94
N CYS A 95 -10.48 -5.66 -0.30
CA CYS A 95 -11.30 -6.64 0.40
C CYS A 95 -12.68 -6.73 -0.28
N ILE A 96 -13.23 -7.93 -0.31
CA ILE A 96 -14.64 -8.15 -0.62
C ILE A 96 -15.37 -8.25 0.71
N VAL A 97 -16.44 -7.49 0.87
CA VAL A 97 -17.21 -7.43 2.11
C VAL A 97 -18.63 -7.94 1.88
N ALA A 98 -19.21 -8.55 2.90
CA ALA A 98 -20.59 -8.97 2.93
C ALA A 98 -21.38 -8.15 3.97
N PRO A 99 -22.71 -8.00 3.82
CA PRO A 99 -23.54 -7.38 4.85
C PRO A 99 -23.45 -8.13 6.19
N ALA A 100 -23.60 -7.40 7.29
CA ALA A 100 -23.69 -8.04 8.60
C ALA A 100 -24.86 -9.03 8.67
N GLY A 101 -24.62 -10.20 9.25
CA GLY A 101 -25.64 -11.24 9.41
C GLY A 101 -25.79 -12.21 8.23
N VAL A 102 -24.92 -12.15 7.24
CA VAL A 102 -24.80 -13.20 6.22
C VAL A 102 -24.42 -14.52 6.90
N SER A 103 -25.06 -15.64 6.50
CA SER A 103 -24.79 -16.94 7.10
C SER A 103 -23.36 -17.42 6.84
N GLU A 104 -22.82 -18.20 7.78
CA GLU A 104 -21.49 -18.80 7.64
C GLU A 104 -21.36 -19.68 6.39
N GLU A 105 -22.44 -20.33 5.96
CA GLU A 105 -22.47 -21.16 4.76
C GLU A 105 -22.18 -20.31 3.51
N VAL A 106 -22.79 -19.12 3.42
CA VAL A 106 -22.59 -18.17 2.31
C VAL A 106 -21.16 -17.62 2.35
N ILE A 107 -20.65 -17.28 3.53
CA ILE A 107 -19.26 -16.80 3.66
C ILE A 107 -18.28 -17.87 3.16
N LYS A 108 -18.40 -19.12 3.64
CA LYS A 108 -17.53 -20.24 3.22
C LYS A 108 -17.62 -20.50 1.72
N PHE A 109 -18.81 -20.40 1.13
CA PHE A 109 -18.97 -20.55 -0.31
C PHE A 109 -18.16 -19.50 -1.08
N TYR A 110 -18.24 -18.24 -0.67
CA TYR A 110 -17.46 -17.18 -1.34
C TYR A 110 -15.97 -17.29 -1.08
N GLU A 111 -15.52 -17.62 0.13
CA GLU A 111 -14.11 -17.84 0.45
C GLU A 111 -13.51 -18.92 -0.47
N GLU A 112 -14.20 -20.06 -0.61
CA GLU A 112 -13.74 -21.14 -1.48
C GLU A 112 -13.72 -20.71 -2.95
N ALA A 113 -14.76 -20.02 -3.42
CA ALA A 113 -14.83 -19.53 -4.79
C ALA A 113 -13.72 -18.52 -5.10
N PHE A 114 -13.44 -17.58 -4.21
CA PHE A 114 -12.34 -16.61 -4.39
C PHE A 114 -10.98 -17.29 -4.34
N LYS A 115 -10.79 -18.23 -3.41
CA LYS A 115 -9.55 -19.01 -3.35
C LYS A 115 -9.28 -19.75 -4.65
N GLN A 116 -10.28 -20.49 -5.15
CA GLN A 116 -10.17 -21.22 -6.44
C GLN A 116 -9.90 -20.26 -7.60
N THR A 117 -10.58 -19.10 -7.63
CA THR A 117 -10.33 -18.09 -8.67
C THR A 117 -8.90 -17.58 -8.64
N MET A 118 -8.35 -17.32 -7.45
CA MET A 118 -6.99 -16.81 -7.31
C MET A 118 -5.90 -17.88 -7.50
N GLU A 119 -6.27 -19.15 -7.54
CA GLU A 119 -5.41 -20.28 -7.91
C GLU A 119 -5.57 -20.66 -9.40
N ASP A 120 -6.55 -20.08 -10.10
CA ASP A 120 -6.83 -20.39 -11.51
C ASP A 120 -5.75 -19.81 -12.46
N ALA A 121 -5.29 -20.63 -13.40
CA ALA A 121 -4.20 -20.26 -14.29
C ALA A 121 -4.56 -19.11 -15.25
N ASP A 122 -5.81 -19.04 -15.71
CA ASP A 122 -6.26 -17.97 -16.61
C ASP A 122 -6.39 -16.66 -15.86
N TYR A 123 -6.88 -16.71 -14.60
CA TYR A 123 -6.89 -15.55 -13.70
C TYR A 123 -5.47 -15.04 -13.43
N LEU A 124 -4.53 -15.93 -13.05
CA LEU A 124 -3.14 -15.57 -12.77
C LEU A 124 -2.44 -14.98 -13.99
N ALA A 125 -2.74 -15.47 -15.18
CA ALA A 125 -2.21 -14.91 -16.42
C ALA A 125 -2.75 -13.51 -16.75
N ALA A 126 -3.98 -13.21 -16.33
CA ALA A 126 -4.65 -11.94 -16.57
C ALA A 126 -4.47 -10.94 -15.41
N ALA A 127 -4.26 -11.42 -14.19
CA ALA A 127 -4.07 -10.59 -13.00
C ALA A 127 -2.69 -9.91 -13.03
N SER A 128 -2.62 -8.70 -12.50
CA SER A 128 -1.33 -8.09 -12.20
C SER A 128 -0.67 -8.82 -11.04
N GLU A 129 0.66 -8.80 -10.97
CA GLU A 129 1.46 -9.41 -9.90
C GLU A 129 1.02 -8.98 -8.48
N PHE A 130 0.39 -7.81 -8.38
CA PHE A 130 -0.10 -7.23 -7.14
C PHE A 130 -1.51 -7.66 -6.70
N ALA A 131 -2.16 -8.55 -7.46
CA ALA A 131 -3.52 -9.04 -7.19
C ALA A 131 -3.58 -10.56 -6.95
N THR A 132 -2.47 -11.18 -6.58
CA THR A 132 -2.34 -12.64 -6.46
C THR A 132 -2.17 -13.14 -5.01
N ASP A 133 -2.06 -12.24 -4.03
CA ASP A 133 -1.89 -12.59 -2.62
C ASP A 133 -3.25 -12.76 -1.94
N TYR A 134 -3.80 -13.99 -2.03
CA TYR A 134 -5.05 -14.34 -1.37
C TYR A 134 -4.90 -14.42 0.15
N LYS A 135 -5.84 -13.78 0.85
CA LYS A 135 -6.01 -13.91 2.30
C LYS A 135 -7.45 -14.29 2.62
N ASP A 136 -7.63 -15.24 3.52
CA ASP A 136 -8.93 -15.62 4.03
C ASP A 136 -9.58 -14.51 4.87
N ALA A 137 -10.85 -14.69 5.25
CA ALA A 137 -11.59 -13.68 6.00
C ALA A 137 -10.96 -13.37 7.36
N ALA A 138 -10.45 -14.37 8.08
CA ALA A 138 -9.84 -14.19 9.39
C ALA A 138 -8.52 -13.40 9.29
N THR A 139 -7.67 -13.78 8.35
CA THR A 139 -6.41 -13.08 8.06
C THR A 139 -6.66 -11.65 7.59
N THR A 140 -7.67 -11.45 6.75
CA THR A 140 -8.07 -10.12 6.24
C THR A 140 -8.58 -9.23 7.38
N ALA A 141 -9.42 -9.77 8.29
CA ALA A 141 -9.91 -9.03 9.45
C ALA A 141 -8.76 -8.60 10.38
N ALA A 142 -7.83 -9.50 10.69
CA ALA A 142 -6.67 -9.18 11.51
C ALA A 142 -5.78 -8.09 10.86
N LEU A 143 -5.57 -8.16 9.54
CA LEU A 143 -4.83 -7.13 8.81
C LEU A 143 -5.53 -5.76 8.87
N ILE A 144 -6.86 -5.73 8.76
CA ILE A 144 -7.63 -4.47 8.87
C ILE A 144 -7.48 -3.87 10.27
N GLU A 145 -7.59 -4.69 11.32
CA GLU A 145 -7.41 -4.23 12.72
C GLU A 145 -5.99 -3.68 12.95
N GLU A 146 -4.96 -4.38 12.46
CA GLU A 146 -3.57 -3.92 12.55
C GLU A 146 -3.36 -2.58 11.82
N GLN A 147 -3.86 -2.47 10.59
CA GLN A 147 -3.75 -1.25 9.78
C GLN A 147 -4.53 -0.08 10.42
N GLN A 148 -5.69 -0.35 11.01
CA GLN A 148 -6.45 0.67 11.73
C GLN A 148 -5.68 1.17 12.96
N ALA A 149 -5.20 0.25 13.82
CA ALA A 149 -4.43 0.61 15.01
C ALA A 149 -3.16 1.40 14.65
N PHE A 150 -2.48 1.01 13.57
CA PHE A 150 -1.33 1.75 13.06
C PHE A 150 -1.70 3.16 12.61
N THR A 151 -2.76 3.30 11.81
CA THR A 151 -3.24 4.61 11.32
C THR A 151 -3.64 5.52 12.48
N GLU A 152 -4.34 4.99 13.48
CA GLU A 152 -4.70 5.72 14.70
C GLU A 152 -3.46 6.17 15.50
N SER A 153 -2.40 5.37 15.53
CA SER A 153 -1.13 5.74 16.19
C SER A 153 -0.42 6.90 15.50
N LEU A 154 -0.57 7.05 14.21
CA LEU A 154 -0.04 8.17 13.45
C LEU A 154 -0.84 9.46 13.67
N SER A 155 -2.12 9.35 14.04
CA SER A 155 -3.08 10.46 14.06
C SER A 155 -2.91 11.42 15.24
N THR A 156 -2.12 11.09 16.26
CA THR A 156 -1.83 11.97 17.38
C THR A 156 -0.88 13.11 16.96
N GLY A 157 -1.43 14.14 16.34
CA GLY A 157 -0.70 15.33 15.86
C GLY A 157 -0.75 15.55 14.35
N PHE A 158 -1.54 14.73 13.62
CA PHE A 158 -1.44 14.60 12.17
C PHE A 158 -2.63 15.15 11.38
N TRP A 159 -3.79 15.23 11.96
CA TRP A 159 -5.02 15.60 11.28
C TRP A 159 -5.38 17.06 11.57
N TYR A 160 -4.91 17.99 10.74
CA TYR A 160 -5.34 19.38 10.65
C TYR A 160 -5.27 20.19 11.98
N GLU A 161 -4.16 20.87 12.24
CA GLU A 161 -4.25 22.20 12.84
C GLU A 161 -4.58 23.26 11.78
#